data_d1ee7a9089c029da605f3d53f4a78410
#
_entry.id   d1ee7a9089c029da605f3d53f4a78410
#
_cell.length_a   1.000
_cell.length_b   1.000
_cell.length_c   1.000
_cell.angle_alpha   90.00
_cell.angle_beta   90.00
_cell.angle_gamma   90.00
#
_symmetry.space_group_name_H-M   'P 1'
#
loop_
_entity.id
_entity.type
_entity.pdbx_description
1 polymer ?
#
loop_
_entity_poly.entity_id
_entity_poly.type
_entity_poly.pdbx_seq_one_letter_code
_entity_poly.pdbx_strand_id
1 'polypeptide(L)'
;MIRYTKGGNRIISDIIGSENGCDLQAGGVRPVWVEVNIPPSAKPGVYKGKVVVSAESGSPVSVPVTLEVAPEFLPAPSNWQVHLDLWQHPQAVARWHDVEPWSPEHFALMKPVMKRLADAGQKAITCSLIDEAWNAQTYDWFPPMIEWIKGRNGTMRWNYANFDKWVSFMINEVGIKGQISCYTMIPWNMKIRYLDEATGKYKFLDLKPNDPSYEAIWGPFLTDCLLYTSDAADDS
;
A
#
# COMPACT_ATOMS: atom_id res chain seq x y z
N MET A 1 18.82 1.58 13.04
CA MET A 1 20.06 1.62 12.22
C MET A 1 19.74 1.37 10.77
N ILE A 2 20.49 1.95 9.83
CA ILE A 2 20.22 1.75 8.39
C ILE A 2 20.97 0.51 7.92
N ARG A 3 20.22 -0.46 7.38
CA ARG A 3 20.72 -1.63 6.68
C ARG A 3 20.82 -1.36 5.20
N TYR A 4 21.55 -2.19 4.48
CA TYR A 4 21.69 -2.09 3.04
C TYR A 4 21.59 -3.47 2.37
N THR A 5 21.11 -3.48 1.14
CA THR A 5 21.05 -4.64 0.26
C THR A 5 22.10 -4.52 -0.85
N LYS A 6 22.51 -5.65 -1.41
CA LYS A 6 23.35 -5.68 -2.61
C LYS A 6 22.44 -5.75 -3.84
N GLY A 7 22.53 -4.74 -4.70
CA GLY A 7 21.91 -4.72 -6.03
C GLY A 7 23.01 -4.79 -7.11
N GLY A 8 23.36 -6.00 -7.57
CA GLY A 8 24.51 -6.19 -8.48
C GLY A 8 25.82 -5.72 -7.83
N ASN A 9 26.49 -4.75 -8.43
CA ASN A 9 27.75 -4.16 -7.92
C ASN A 9 27.52 -2.94 -7.01
N ARG A 10 26.29 -2.66 -6.61
CA ARG A 10 25.95 -1.51 -5.77
C ARG A 10 25.47 -1.95 -4.40
N ILE A 11 25.77 -1.13 -3.41
CA ILE A 11 25.22 -1.24 -2.05
C ILE A 11 24.16 -0.13 -1.94
N ILE A 12 22.93 -0.53 -1.59
CA ILE A 12 21.79 0.38 -1.47
C ILE A 12 21.35 0.40 0.00
N SER A 13 21.32 1.59 0.60
CA SER A 13 20.84 1.79 1.97
C SER A 13 19.34 2.05 1.92
N ASP A 14 18.54 1.00 2.06
CA ASP A 14 17.09 1.01 1.80
C ASP A 14 16.24 0.51 2.98
N ILE A 15 16.86 0.07 4.06
CA ILE A 15 16.13 -0.45 5.22
C ILE A 15 16.54 0.31 6.50
N ILE A 16 15.56 0.88 7.19
CA ILE A 16 15.74 1.42 8.55
C ILE A 16 15.38 0.31 9.53
N GLY A 17 16.41 -0.34 10.08
CA GLY A 17 16.22 -1.40 11.07
C GLY A 17 16.01 -0.84 12.48
N SER A 18 15.47 -1.67 13.36
CA SER A 18 15.17 -1.36 14.76
C SER A 18 16.35 -1.62 15.71
N GLU A 19 17.48 -2.07 15.20
CA GLU A 19 18.65 -2.38 16.02
C GLU A 19 19.28 -1.12 16.60
N ASN A 20 19.64 -1.19 17.89
CA ASN A 20 20.33 -0.13 18.63
C ASN A 20 21.85 -0.23 18.57
N GLY A 21 22.39 -1.26 17.96
CA GLY A 21 23.82 -1.49 17.83
C GLY A 21 24.17 -2.41 16.66
N CYS A 22 25.43 -2.41 16.26
CA CYS A 22 25.98 -3.33 15.25
C CYS A 22 27.48 -3.47 15.37
N ASP A 23 28.00 -4.56 14.83
CA ASP A 23 29.43 -4.71 14.60
C ASP A 23 29.87 -3.81 13.45
N LEU A 24 30.90 -3.04 13.68
CA LEU A 24 31.50 -2.13 12.72
C LEU A 24 32.91 -2.61 12.38
N GLN A 25 33.12 -3.01 11.14
CA GLN A 25 34.44 -3.40 10.66
C GLN A 25 35.36 -2.19 10.52
N ALA A 26 36.66 -2.37 10.68
CA ALA A 26 37.65 -1.32 10.49
C ALA A 26 37.51 -0.64 9.11
N GLY A 27 37.47 0.68 9.09
CA GLY A 27 37.24 1.47 7.86
C GLY A 27 35.79 1.50 7.38
N GLY A 28 34.86 0.82 8.09
CA GLY A 28 33.43 0.84 7.74
C GLY A 28 32.70 2.06 8.31
N VAL A 29 31.55 2.37 7.69
CA VAL A 29 30.62 3.42 8.13
C VAL A 29 29.24 2.81 8.28
N ARG A 30 28.55 3.15 9.37
CA ARG A 30 27.16 2.73 9.59
C ARG A 30 26.30 3.97 9.87
N PRO A 31 25.38 4.34 8.98
CA PRO A 31 24.42 5.40 9.24
C PRO A 31 23.44 5.03 10.35
N VAL A 32 23.12 5.99 11.19
CA VAL A 32 22.10 5.85 12.24
C VAL A 32 21.02 6.87 11.98
N TRP A 33 19.77 6.40 11.90
CA TRP A 33 18.60 7.27 11.84
C TRP A 33 18.19 7.66 13.26
N VAL A 34 18.04 8.95 13.50
CA VAL A 34 17.56 9.48 14.78
C VAL A 34 16.29 10.26 14.53
N GLU A 35 15.24 9.89 15.22
CA GLU A 35 13.93 10.54 15.15
C GLU A 35 13.54 11.08 16.52
N VAL A 36 12.98 12.29 16.51
CA VAL A 36 12.43 12.91 17.71
C VAL A 36 10.95 13.13 17.51
N ASN A 37 10.15 12.40 18.27
CA ASN A 37 8.70 12.60 18.28
C ASN A 37 8.35 13.80 19.14
N ILE A 38 7.70 14.82 18.53
CA ILE A 38 7.24 16.03 19.21
C ILE A 38 5.76 15.83 19.57
N PRO A 39 5.42 15.66 20.85
CA PRO A 39 4.02 15.50 21.25
C PRO A 39 3.26 16.81 21.05
N PRO A 40 1.93 16.76 20.81
CA PRO A 40 1.09 17.95 20.67
C PRO A 40 1.11 18.89 21.89
N SER A 41 1.48 18.39 23.06
CA SER A 41 1.63 19.17 24.31
C SER A 41 2.99 19.85 24.46
N ALA A 42 3.93 19.66 23.52
CA ALA A 42 5.23 20.31 23.59
C ALA A 42 5.07 21.83 23.51
N LYS A 43 5.73 22.56 24.41
CA LYS A 43 5.69 24.03 24.37
C LYS A 43 6.66 24.54 23.28
N PRO A 44 6.33 25.63 22.59
CA PRO A 44 7.26 26.29 21.70
C PRO A 44 8.54 26.69 22.43
N GLY A 45 9.69 26.51 21.75
CA GLY A 45 10.97 26.86 22.34
C GLY A 45 12.14 26.00 21.82
N VAL A 46 13.31 26.28 22.36
CA VAL A 46 14.54 25.58 21.97
C VAL A 46 14.88 24.53 23.02
N TYR A 47 14.92 23.27 22.56
CA TYR A 47 15.28 22.10 23.37
C TYR A 47 16.67 21.64 23.00
N LYS A 48 17.49 21.34 24.01
CA LYS A 48 18.86 20.85 23.83
C LYS A 48 18.97 19.44 24.37
N GLY A 49 19.55 18.56 23.59
CA GLY A 49 19.83 17.18 23.97
C GLY A 49 21.14 16.69 23.38
N LYS A 50 21.38 15.41 23.49
CA LYS A 50 22.55 14.77 22.89
C LYS A 50 22.24 13.34 22.48
N VAL A 51 22.84 12.90 21.38
CA VAL A 51 22.94 11.48 21.01
C VAL A 51 24.30 10.98 21.52
N VAL A 52 24.28 9.89 22.26
CA VAL A 52 25.52 9.28 22.80
C VAL A 52 25.78 8.01 22.01
N VAL A 53 26.95 7.92 21.40
CA VAL A 53 27.43 6.73 20.70
C VAL A 53 28.49 6.07 21.59
N SER A 54 28.20 4.83 21.97
CA SER A 54 29.11 4.03 22.80
C SER A 54 29.62 2.84 22.00
N ALA A 55 30.87 2.47 22.20
CA ALA A 55 31.47 1.24 21.71
C ALA A 55 31.92 0.36 22.89
N GLU A 56 32.17 -0.92 22.63
CA GLU A 56 32.68 -1.84 23.66
C GLU A 56 34.06 -1.37 24.24
N SER A 57 34.83 -0.70 23.40
CA SER A 57 36.12 -0.12 23.80
C SER A 57 36.17 1.36 23.47
N GLY A 58 36.78 2.15 24.34
CA GLY A 58 36.91 3.60 24.16
C GLY A 58 35.87 4.41 24.95
N SER A 59 36.02 5.72 24.94
CA SER A 59 35.09 6.64 25.59
C SER A 59 33.90 6.92 24.72
N PRO A 60 32.68 7.02 25.29
CA PRO A 60 31.50 7.40 24.54
C PRO A 60 31.65 8.78 23.88
N VAL A 61 31.14 8.92 22.66
CA VAL A 61 31.10 10.17 21.92
C VAL A 61 29.71 10.78 22.02
N SER A 62 29.64 12.05 22.43
CA SER A 62 28.38 12.79 22.53
C SER A 62 28.24 13.75 21.36
N VAL A 63 27.14 13.63 20.59
CA VAL A 63 26.75 14.54 19.51
C VAL A 63 25.66 15.45 20.06
N PRO A 64 25.86 16.77 20.19
CA PRO A 64 24.83 17.68 20.65
C PRO A 64 23.72 17.80 19.61
N VAL A 65 22.46 17.87 20.05
CA VAL A 65 21.28 18.09 19.22
C VAL A 65 20.52 19.28 19.76
N THR A 66 20.14 20.19 18.88
CA THR A 66 19.24 21.30 19.19
C THR A 66 17.99 21.15 18.36
N LEU A 67 16.83 21.20 19.01
CA LEU A 67 15.51 21.12 18.39
C LEU A 67 14.77 22.41 18.71
N GLU A 68 14.30 23.09 17.68
CA GLU A 68 13.40 24.23 17.82
C GLU A 68 11.96 23.77 17.54
N VAL A 69 11.10 23.96 18.53
CA VAL A 69 9.66 23.68 18.41
C VAL A 69 8.96 25.00 18.11
N ALA A 70 8.38 25.10 16.91
CA ALA A 70 7.63 26.27 16.48
C ALA A 70 6.27 26.39 17.23
N PRO A 71 5.67 27.58 17.29
CA PRO A 71 4.36 27.77 17.92
C PRO A 71 3.19 27.25 17.07
N GLU A 72 3.43 26.98 15.79
CA GLU A 72 2.44 26.50 14.85
C GLU A 72 2.19 25.01 15.03
N PHE A 73 0.93 24.60 14.88
CA PHE A 73 0.54 23.20 14.86
C PHE A 73 0.23 22.73 13.45
N LEU A 74 0.80 21.61 13.06
CA LEU A 74 0.33 20.91 11.90
C LEU A 74 -1.02 20.25 12.20
N PRO A 75 -2.01 20.37 11.30
CA PRO A 75 -3.25 19.64 11.46
C PRO A 75 -3.00 18.14 11.42
N ALA A 76 -3.95 17.34 11.93
CA ALA A 76 -3.88 15.89 11.80
C ALA A 76 -3.73 15.50 10.33
N PRO A 77 -2.95 14.44 10.00
CA PRO A 77 -2.70 14.01 8.62
C PRO A 77 -3.98 13.81 7.79
N SER A 78 -5.06 13.33 8.41
CA SER A 78 -6.38 13.22 7.78
C SER A 78 -6.94 14.54 7.24
N ASN A 79 -6.54 15.67 7.85
CA ASN A 79 -7.00 17.02 7.51
C ASN A 79 -6.05 17.78 6.58
N TRP A 80 -4.95 17.16 6.17
CA TRP A 80 -4.03 17.80 5.22
C TRP A 80 -4.70 17.99 3.86
N GLN A 81 -4.50 19.16 3.28
CA GLN A 81 -5.06 19.49 1.96
C GLN A 81 -4.28 18.85 0.81
N VAL A 82 -3.06 18.42 1.05
CA VAL A 82 -2.26 17.70 0.07
C VAL A 82 -2.91 16.36 -0.24
N HIS A 83 -3.16 16.11 -1.52
CA HIS A 83 -3.66 14.82 -2.00
C HIS A 83 -2.47 13.87 -2.16
N LEU A 84 -2.31 12.96 -1.22
CA LEU A 84 -1.30 11.91 -1.25
C LEU A 84 -1.95 10.62 -1.72
N ASP A 85 -1.43 10.05 -2.81
CA ASP A 85 -1.83 8.77 -3.39
C ASP A 85 -0.60 7.87 -3.59
N LEU A 86 -0.24 7.14 -2.56
CA LEU A 86 0.77 6.09 -2.61
C LEU A 86 0.07 4.76 -2.88
N TRP A 87 0.40 4.12 -3.98
CA TRP A 87 -0.22 2.87 -4.38
C TRP A 87 0.09 1.75 -3.40
N GLN A 88 -0.94 1.00 -3.01
CA GLN A 88 -0.81 -0.11 -2.10
C GLN A 88 -0.75 -1.44 -2.87
N HIS A 89 0.14 -2.33 -2.42
CA HIS A 89 0.30 -3.67 -2.98
C HIS A 89 0.17 -4.73 -1.87
N PRO A 90 -1.06 -5.12 -1.50
CA PRO A 90 -1.31 -6.03 -0.37
C PRO A 90 -0.63 -7.40 -0.54
N GLN A 91 -0.53 -7.94 -1.77
CA GLN A 91 0.08 -9.24 -2.02
C GLN A 91 1.58 -9.31 -1.65
N ALA A 92 2.28 -8.19 -1.70
CA ALA A 92 3.68 -8.14 -1.24
C ALA A 92 3.81 -8.45 0.25
N VAL A 93 2.83 -8.05 1.06
CA VAL A 93 2.78 -8.38 2.50
C VAL A 93 2.51 -9.86 2.70
N ALA A 94 1.54 -10.43 1.96
CA ALA A 94 1.23 -11.85 2.02
C ALA A 94 2.45 -12.72 1.67
N ARG A 95 3.14 -12.40 0.56
CA ARG A 95 4.34 -13.11 0.14
C ARG A 95 5.48 -13.00 1.17
N TRP A 96 5.71 -11.79 1.68
CA TRP A 96 6.81 -11.57 2.63
C TRP A 96 6.66 -12.39 3.90
N HIS A 97 5.41 -12.57 4.36
CA HIS A 97 5.09 -13.29 5.58
C HIS A 97 4.65 -14.73 5.34
N ASP A 98 4.59 -15.20 4.09
CA ASP A 98 4.14 -16.53 3.70
C ASP A 98 2.74 -16.88 4.25
N VAL A 99 1.78 -15.96 4.08
CA VAL A 99 0.40 -16.12 4.54
C VAL A 99 -0.58 -16.11 3.37
N GLU A 100 -1.74 -16.75 3.57
CA GLU A 100 -2.80 -16.77 2.56
C GLU A 100 -3.37 -15.35 2.33
N PRO A 101 -3.39 -14.85 1.08
CA PRO A 101 -3.99 -13.56 0.74
C PRO A 101 -5.44 -13.45 1.22
N TRP A 102 -5.80 -12.28 1.73
CA TRP A 102 -7.15 -11.95 2.24
C TRP A 102 -7.62 -12.76 3.45
N SER A 103 -6.72 -13.51 4.10
CA SER A 103 -6.97 -14.16 5.38
C SER A 103 -6.98 -13.14 6.53
N PRO A 104 -7.57 -13.48 7.70
CA PRO A 104 -7.48 -12.63 8.90
C PRO A 104 -6.05 -12.31 9.31
N GLU A 105 -5.13 -13.26 9.17
CA GLU A 105 -3.71 -13.08 9.46
C GLU A 105 -3.07 -12.08 8.50
N HIS A 106 -3.37 -12.14 7.20
CA HIS A 106 -2.90 -11.18 6.22
C HIS A 106 -3.34 -9.75 6.57
N PHE A 107 -4.62 -9.54 6.94
CA PHE A 107 -5.11 -8.24 7.37
C PHE A 107 -4.43 -7.75 8.65
N ALA A 108 -4.18 -8.64 9.61
CA ALA A 108 -3.46 -8.27 10.83
C ALA A 108 -2.02 -7.78 10.54
N LEU A 109 -1.32 -8.43 9.60
CA LEU A 109 0.02 -8.05 9.17
C LEU A 109 0.04 -6.77 8.33
N MET A 110 -0.98 -6.55 7.50
CA MET A 110 -1.12 -5.32 6.71
C MET A 110 -1.42 -4.09 7.58
N LYS A 111 -2.17 -4.24 8.66
CA LYS A 111 -2.67 -3.12 9.46
C LYS A 111 -1.58 -2.13 9.88
N PRO A 112 -0.44 -2.53 10.49
CA PRO A 112 0.60 -1.59 10.88
C PRO A 112 1.27 -0.90 9.68
N VAL A 113 1.36 -1.56 8.54
CA VAL A 113 1.94 -0.99 7.32
C VAL A 113 1.01 0.07 6.73
N MET A 114 -0.27 -0.25 6.57
CA MET A 114 -1.28 0.65 6.01
C MET A 114 -1.57 1.83 6.93
N LYS A 115 -1.51 1.63 8.26
CA LYS A 115 -1.62 2.73 9.22
C LYS A 115 -0.50 3.78 9.05
N ARG A 116 0.71 3.38 8.71
CA ARG A 116 1.78 4.34 8.41
C ARG A 116 1.46 5.22 7.22
N LEU A 117 0.76 4.69 6.20
CA LEU A 117 0.28 5.49 5.08
C LEU A 117 -0.80 6.48 5.52
N ALA A 118 -1.75 6.05 6.34
CA ALA A 118 -2.76 6.94 6.93
C ALA A 118 -2.12 8.06 7.75
N ASP A 119 -1.14 7.73 8.59
CA ASP A 119 -0.38 8.67 9.42
C ASP A 119 0.49 9.63 8.58
N ALA A 120 0.83 9.26 7.35
CA ALA A 120 1.48 10.12 6.36
C ALA A 120 0.50 10.98 5.55
N GLY A 121 -0.80 10.88 5.79
CA GLY A 121 -1.83 11.66 5.12
C GLY A 121 -2.35 11.07 3.81
N GLN A 122 -2.21 9.75 3.61
CA GLN A 122 -2.78 9.03 2.45
C GLN A 122 -4.27 9.31 2.29
N LYS A 123 -4.69 9.61 1.05
CA LYS A 123 -6.08 9.96 0.70
C LYS A 123 -6.77 8.92 -0.18
N ALA A 124 -6.02 8.05 -0.83
CA ALA A 124 -6.55 7.12 -1.81
C ALA A 124 -6.37 5.66 -1.38
N ILE A 125 -7.35 4.83 -1.71
CA ILE A 125 -7.31 3.37 -1.59
C ILE A 125 -7.13 2.82 -2.99
N THR A 126 -6.02 2.11 -3.24
CA THR A 126 -5.73 1.50 -4.53
C THR A 126 -6.46 0.17 -4.67
N CYS A 127 -7.33 0.04 -5.67
CA CYS A 127 -8.05 -1.19 -5.98
C CYS A 127 -7.74 -1.67 -7.39
N SER A 128 -7.57 -2.98 -7.59
CA SER A 128 -7.44 -3.58 -8.91
C SER A 128 -8.77 -4.17 -9.37
N LEU A 129 -9.31 -3.64 -10.48
CA LEU A 129 -10.54 -4.15 -11.11
C LEU A 129 -10.30 -5.43 -11.88
N ILE A 130 -9.08 -5.63 -12.34
CA ILE A 130 -8.65 -6.69 -13.24
C ILE A 130 -7.32 -7.29 -12.80
N ASP A 131 -7.04 -8.45 -13.34
CA ASP A 131 -5.78 -9.15 -13.19
C ASP A 131 -4.61 -8.36 -13.80
N GLU A 132 -3.49 -8.29 -13.08
CA GLU A 132 -2.26 -7.67 -13.59
C GLU A 132 -2.48 -6.29 -14.23
N ALA A 133 -3.17 -5.40 -13.53
CA ALA A 133 -3.49 -4.06 -14.02
C ALA A 133 -2.26 -3.30 -14.56
N TRP A 134 -1.07 -3.61 -14.06
CA TRP A 134 0.22 -3.03 -14.43
C TRP A 134 1.12 -3.98 -15.24
N ASN A 135 0.60 -5.11 -15.73
CA ASN A 135 1.30 -6.07 -16.59
C ASN A 135 2.68 -6.46 -16.07
N ALA A 136 2.72 -7.05 -14.89
CA ALA A 136 3.93 -7.55 -14.24
C ALA A 136 5.03 -6.48 -13.95
N GLN A 137 4.65 -5.22 -13.79
CA GLN A 137 5.57 -4.19 -13.27
C GLN A 137 5.93 -4.42 -11.80
N THR A 138 5.09 -5.14 -11.07
CA THR A 138 5.33 -5.54 -9.69
C THR A 138 6.01 -6.90 -9.63
N TYR A 139 6.84 -7.13 -8.61
CA TYR A 139 7.47 -8.44 -8.41
C TYR A 139 6.43 -9.55 -8.20
N ASP A 140 5.41 -9.24 -7.38
CA ASP A 140 4.33 -10.19 -7.10
C ASP A 140 3.23 -10.04 -8.16
N TRP A 141 2.61 -11.17 -8.49
CA TRP A 141 1.36 -11.16 -9.26
C TRP A 141 0.30 -10.32 -8.54
N PHE A 142 -0.34 -9.43 -9.28
CA PHE A 142 -1.37 -8.54 -8.75
C PHE A 142 -2.75 -9.06 -9.16
N PRO A 143 -3.39 -9.90 -8.31
CA PRO A 143 -4.70 -10.46 -8.62
C PRO A 143 -5.79 -9.37 -8.63
N PRO A 144 -6.90 -9.61 -9.34
CA PRO A 144 -8.03 -8.70 -9.29
C PRO A 144 -8.67 -8.73 -7.90
N MET A 145 -9.12 -7.60 -7.43
CA MET A 145 -9.98 -7.52 -6.24
C MET A 145 -11.44 -7.81 -6.59
N ILE A 146 -11.80 -7.66 -7.88
CA ILE A 146 -13.11 -8.02 -8.43
C ILE A 146 -12.89 -9.17 -9.42
N GLU A 147 -13.46 -10.35 -9.11
CA GLU A 147 -13.31 -11.50 -9.99
C GLU A 147 -14.34 -11.46 -11.11
N TRP A 148 -13.86 -11.56 -12.36
CA TRP A 148 -14.68 -11.64 -13.54
C TRP A 148 -15.04 -13.09 -13.82
N ILE A 149 -16.33 -13.38 -13.97
CA ILE A 149 -16.84 -14.75 -14.14
C ILE A 149 -17.79 -14.79 -15.31
N LYS A 150 -17.55 -15.70 -16.26
CA LYS A 150 -18.47 -16.02 -17.31
C LYS A 150 -19.29 -17.25 -16.93
N GLY A 151 -20.57 -17.04 -16.65
CA GLY A 151 -21.49 -18.10 -16.28
C GLY A 151 -21.68 -19.11 -17.42
N ARG A 152 -22.20 -20.28 -17.09
CA ARG A 152 -22.49 -21.35 -18.08
C ARG A 152 -23.48 -20.92 -19.17
N ASN A 153 -24.34 -19.97 -18.88
CA ASN A 153 -25.25 -19.35 -19.84
C ASN A 153 -24.62 -18.29 -20.74
N GLY A 154 -23.30 -18.03 -20.57
CA GLY A 154 -22.56 -17.04 -21.34
C GLY A 154 -22.59 -15.62 -20.77
N THR A 155 -23.39 -15.33 -19.74
CA THR A 155 -23.50 -14.01 -19.12
C THR A 155 -22.30 -13.74 -18.22
N MET A 156 -21.78 -12.52 -18.25
CA MET A 156 -20.73 -12.06 -17.31
C MET A 156 -21.36 -11.66 -15.97
N ARG A 157 -20.67 -11.96 -14.89
CA ARG A 157 -20.97 -11.49 -13.53
C ARG A 157 -19.68 -11.22 -12.79
N TRP A 158 -19.76 -10.48 -11.69
CA TRP A 158 -18.60 -10.01 -10.93
C TRP A 158 -18.73 -10.37 -9.46
N ASN A 159 -17.60 -10.74 -8.83
CA ASN A 159 -17.55 -11.05 -7.42
C ASN A 159 -16.68 -10.01 -6.72
N TYR A 160 -17.31 -9.22 -5.85
CA TYR A 160 -16.69 -8.09 -5.15
C TYR A 160 -16.10 -8.48 -3.77
N ALA A 161 -16.14 -9.73 -3.36
CA ALA A 161 -15.81 -10.15 -1.99
C ALA A 161 -14.42 -9.68 -1.49
N ASN A 162 -13.39 -9.69 -2.35
CA ASN A 162 -12.08 -9.19 -1.96
C ASN A 162 -11.99 -7.66 -2.01
N PHE A 163 -12.71 -7.03 -2.92
CA PHE A 163 -12.85 -5.58 -2.98
C PHE A 163 -13.47 -5.05 -1.69
N ASP A 164 -14.58 -5.63 -1.23
CA ASP A 164 -15.28 -5.23 -0.02
C ASP A 164 -14.40 -5.40 1.22
N LYS A 165 -13.77 -6.56 1.36
CA LYS A 165 -12.84 -6.81 2.48
C LYS A 165 -11.74 -5.76 2.52
N TRP A 166 -11.15 -5.45 1.38
CA TRP A 166 -10.06 -4.49 1.28
C TRP A 166 -10.52 -3.07 1.59
N VAL A 167 -11.56 -2.59 0.92
CA VAL A 167 -12.09 -1.24 1.12
C VAL A 167 -12.59 -1.06 2.55
N SER A 168 -13.37 -2.01 3.08
CA SER A 168 -13.84 -1.99 4.46
C SER A 168 -12.69 -1.93 5.47
N PHE A 169 -11.66 -2.74 5.28
CA PHE A 169 -10.46 -2.70 6.12
C PHE A 169 -9.76 -1.35 6.07
N MET A 170 -9.55 -0.80 4.87
CA MET A 170 -8.86 0.49 4.70
C MET A 170 -9.65 1.65 5.31
N ILE A 171 -10.97 1.63 5.20
CA ILE A 171 -11.85 2.67 5.78
C ILE A 171 -11.97 2.52 7.29
N ASN A 172 -12.33 1.33 7.78
CA ASN A 172 -12.77 1.13 9.15
C ASN A 172 -11.62 0.85 10.12
N GLU A 173 -10.58 0.14 9.67
CA GLU A 173 -9.48 -0.25 10.54
C GLU A 173 -8.21 0.59 10.34
N VAL A 174 -7.95 1.04 9.12
CA VAL A 174 -6.79 1.86 8.80
C VAL A 174 -7.11 3.35 8.93
N GLY A 175 -8.30 3.78 8.50
CA GLY A 175 -8.78 5.15 8.62
C GLY A 175 -8.56 6.02 7.37
N ILE A 176 -8.31 5.42 6.19
CA ILE A 176 -8.24 6.14 4.91
C ILE A 176 -9.65 6.21 4.32
N LYS A 177 -10.23 7.42 4.25
CA LYS A 177 -11.65 7.66 3.89
C LYS A 177 -11.83 8.59 2.68
N GLY A 178 -10.78 8.80 1.90
CA GLY A 178 -10.84 9.74 0.79
C GLY A 178 -11.37 9.11 -0.50
N GLN A 179 -10.49 8.84 -1.42
CA GLN A 179 -10.80 8.34 -2.75
C GLN A 179 -10.58 6.83 -2.83
N ILE A 180 -11.43 6.13 -3.58
CA ILE A 180 -11.18 4.76 -4.04
C ILE A 180 -10.70 4.85 -5.48
N SER A 181 -9.42 4.52 -5.72
CA SER A 181 -8.78 4.58 -7.04
C SER A 181 -8.77 3.19 -7.66
N CYS A 182 -9.61 3.01 -8.69
CA CYS A 182 -9.83 1.71 -9.34
C CYS A 182 -9.00 1.58 -10.63
N TYR A 183 -8.10 0.61 -10.68
CA TYR A 183 -7.19 0.30 -11.79
C TYR A 183 -7.59 -1.02 -12.45
N THR A 184 -7.68 -1.14 -13.75
CA THR A 184 -7.65 -0.10 -14.77
C THR A 184 -8.47 -0.55 -15.96
N MET A 185 -9.16 0.37 -16.62
CA MET A 185 -9.91 0.09 -17.84
C MET A 185 -9.00 -0.13 -19.07
N ILE A 186 -7.76 0.36 -19.01
CA ILE A 186 -6.76 0.23 -20.08
C ILE A 186 -5.51 -0.44 -19.51
N PRO A 187 -5.51 -1.76 -19.30
CA PRO A 187 -4.31 -2.47 -18.83
C PRO A 187 -3.24 -2.50 -19.93
N TRP A 188 -1.98 -2.55 -19.54
CA TRP A 188 -0.88 -2.53 -20.52
C TRP A 188 -0.87 -3.71 -21.47
N ASN A 189 -1.36 -4.89 -21.04
CA ASN A 189 -1.47 -6.09 -21.89
C ASN A 189 -2.76 -6.12 -22.72
N MET A 190 -3.67 -5.15 -22.51
CA MET A 190 -4.98 -5.04 -23.17
C MET A 190 -5.83 -6.31 -23.04
N LYS A 191 -5.81 -6.95 -21.86
CA LYS A 191 -6.55 -8.19 -21.59
C LYS A 191 -7.24 -8.15 -20.23
N ILE A 192 -8.39 -8.79 -20.13
CA ILE A 192 -9.08 -9.09 -18.87
C ILE A 192 -9.13 -10.60 -18.69
N ARG A 193 -8.60 -11.09 -17.57
CA ARG A 193 -8.75 -12.49 -17.18
C ARG A 193 -10.12 -12.72 -16.56
N TYR A 194 -10.76 -13.82 -16.92
CA TYR A 194 -12.04 -14.25 -16.34
C TYR A 194 -12.09 -15.75 -16.13
N LEU A 195 -12.86 -16.19 -15.14
CA LEU A 195 -13.17 -17.60 -14.92
C LEU A 195 -14.32 -18.00 -15.84
N ASP A 196 -14.12 -19.00 -16.69
CA ASP A 196 -15.18 -19.62 -17.50
C ASP A 196 -15.78 -20.81 -16.73
N GLU A 197 -16.98 -20.65 -16.17
CA GLU A 197 -17.64 -21.69 -15.39
C GLU A 197 -17.98 -22.95 -16.20
N ALA A 198 -18.17 -22.83 -17.51
CA ALA A 198 -18.45 -23.98 -18.36
C ALA A 198 -17.27 -24.94 -18.47
N THR A 199 -16.05 -24.40 -18.36
CA THR A 199 -14.81 -25.18 -18.49
C THR A 199 -14.03 -25.28 -17.20
N GLY A 200 -14.35 -24.46 -16.18
CA GLY A 200 -13.58 -24.33 -14.92
C GLY A 200 -12.18 -23.73 -15.13
N LYS A 201 -11.93 -23.06 -16.25
CA LYS A 201 -10.60 -22.53 -16.60
C LYS A 201 -10.64 -21.03 -16.73
N TYR A 202 -9.52 -20.40 -16.43
CA TYR A 202 -9.30 -18.99 -16.72
C TYR A 202 -9.05 -18.79 -18.22
N LYS A 203 -9.68 -17.76 -18.76
CA LYS A 203 -9.56 -17.29 -20.14
C LYS A 203 -9.35 -15.78 -20.16
N PHE A 204 -9.10 -15.21 -21.33
CA PHE A 204 -8.88 -13.79 -21.52
C PHE A 204 -9.86 -13.20 -22.52
N LEU A 205 -10.32 -11.97 -22.22
CA LEU A 205 -10.96 -11.07 -23.18
C LEU A 205 -9.90 -10.11 -23.70
N ASP A 206 -9.81 -9.95 -25.00
CA ASP A 206 -8.93 -8.94 -25.61
C ASP A 206 -9.67 -7.58 -25.61
N LEU A 207 -9.02 -6.55 -25.09
CA LEU A 207 -9.53 -5.18 -25.11
C LEU A 207 -9.05 -4.48 -26.39
N LYS A 208 -9.95 -3.85 -27.09
CA LYS A 208 -9.67 -3.06 -28.29
C LYS A 208 -10.26 -1.66 -28.12
N PRO A 209 -9.54 -0.71 -27.51
CA PRO A 209 -9.98 0.68 -27.44
C PRO A 209 -10.34 1.18 -28.85
N ASN A 210 -11.37 1.98 -28.98
CA ASN A 210 -11.95 2.43 -30.24
C ASN A 210 -12.71 1.37 -31.05
N ASP A 211 -12.95 0.20 -30.51
CA ASP A 211 -13.82 -0.84 -31.08
C ASP A 211 -15.09 -0.96 -30.23
N PRO A 212 -16.28 -1.19 -30.83
CA PRO A 212 -17.53 -1.36 -30.07
C PRO A 212 -17.49 -2.47 -29.01
N SER A 213 -16.63 -3.47 -29.19
CA SER A 213 -16.43 -4.53 -28.21
C SER A 213 -15.88 -4.02 -26.87
N TYR A 214 -15.17 -2.89 -26.87
CA TYR A 214 -14.65 -2.29 -25.64
C TYR A 214 -15.79 -1.82 -24.73
N GLU A 215 -16.75 -1.09 -25.29
CA GLU A 215 -17.95 -0.65 -24.58
C GLU A 215 -18.82 -1.85 -24.15
N ALA A 216 -18.94 -2.86 -24.99
CA ALA A 216 -19.69 -4.07 -24.69
C ALA A 216 -19.09 -4.88 -23.51
N ILE A 217 -17.81 -4.75 -23.24
CA ILE A 217 -17.14 -5.36 -22.07
C ILE A 217 -17.31 -4.48 -20.83
N TRP A 218 -16.98 -3.19 -20.92
CA TRP A 218 -16.93 -2.31 -19.76
C TRP A 218 -18.30 -1.74 -19.35
N GLY A 219 -19.20 -1.51 -20.29
CA GLY A 219 -20.54 -0.94 -20.01
C GLY A 219 -21.33 -1.75 -18.98
N PRO A 220 -21.52 -3.06 -19.17
CA PRO A 220 -22.20 -3.91 -18.20
C PRO A 220 -21.50 -3.95 -16.84
N PHE A 221 -20.15 -4.01 -16.81
CA PHE A 221 -19.39 -3.99 -15.57
C PHE A 221 -19.58 -2.67 -14.80
N LEU A 222 -19.46 -1.53 -15.48
CA LEU A 222 -19.61 -0.22 -14.84
C LEU A 222 -21.03 -0.03 -14.30
N THR A 223 -22.04 -0.50 -15.01
CA THR A 223 -23.42 -0.46 -14.54
C THR A 223 -23.61 -1.31 -13.29
N ASP A 224 -23.11 -2.54 -13.29
CA ASP A 224 -23.17 -3.44 -12.14
C ASP A 224 -22.41 -2.86 -10.93
N CYS A 225 -21.21 -2.37 -11.16
CA CYS A 225 -20.37 -1.77 -10.13
C CYS A 225 -20.99 -0.52 -9.50
N LEU A 226 -21.62 0.34 -10.29
CA LEU A 226 -22.32 1.53 -9.81
C LEU A 226 -23.54 1.16 -8.96
N LEU A 227 -24.36 0.21 -9.41
CA LEU A 227 -25.49 -0.30 -8.63
C LEU A 227 -25.01 -0.93 -7.32
N TYR A 228 -24.01 -1.80 -7.39
CA TYR A 228 -23.45 -2.46 -6.22
C TYR A 228 -22.94 -1.47 -5.17
N THR A 229 -22.22 -0.43 -5.58
CA THR A 229 -21.67 0.56 -4.63
C THR A 229 -22.72 1.54 -4.10
N SER A 230 -23.83 1.80 -4.84
CA SER A 230 -24.93 2.61 -4.34
C SER A 230 -25.80 1.87 -3.33
N ASP A 231 -26.12 0.59 -3.59
CA ASP A 231 -26.90 -0.23 -2.66
C ASP A 231 -26.17 -0.45 -1.32
N ALA A 232 -24.83 -0.62 -1.36
CA ALA A 232 -24.01 -0.73 -0.14
C ALA A 232 -23.98 0.57 0.69
N ALA A 233 -24.26 1.73 0.10
CA ALA A 233 -24.31 3.01 0.79
C ALA A 233 -25.65 3.21 1.53
N ASP A 234 -26.73 2.60 1.04
CA ASP A 234 -28.08 2.69 1.65
C ASP A 234 -28.25 1.75 2.86
N ASP A 235 -27.43 0.70 2.96
CA ASP A 235 -27.44 -0.28 4.06
C ASP A 235 -26.49 0.08 5.23
N SER A 236 -25.78 1.20 5.18
CA SER A 236 -24.78 1.65 6.17
C SER A 236 -25.23 2.89 6.93
#